data_be6f6d56a93e2666302f20ebd879ee9f
#
_entry.id   be6f6d56a93e2666302f20ebd879ee9f
#
_cell.length_a   1.000
_cell.length_b   1.000
_cell.length_c   1.000
_cell.angle_alpha   90.00
_cell.angle_beta   90.00
_cell.angle_gamma   90.00
#
_symmetry.space_group_name_H-M   'P 1'
#
loop_
_entity.id
_entity.type
_entity.pdbx_description
1 polymer ?
#
loop_
_entity_poly.entity_id
_entity_poly.type
_entity_poly.pdbx_seq_one_letter_code
_entity_poly.pdbx_strand_id
1 'polypeptide(L)'
;MNMTVRTIKTDAQTYSPAQQEQAQKCNVPIYLYPGAYAQRHGEIEEYRASRQANIACRDAIDAAIREHFRDNVLSKKAVQSVIGQYGFDRTMYVLAVTVLDKDGDGRISQSNRNWAKMQPIFADPDDRGNERNRAFVVRAHPGLTDLFLREVRHEKAASLEKKMPQMKKQKSEMER
;
A
#
# COMPACT_ATOMS: atom_id res chain seq x y z
N MET A 1 -5.82 -6.45 20.07
CA MET A 1 -5.36 -7.39 19.00
C MET A 1 -3.90 -7.10 18.71
N ASN A 2 -3.04 -8.00 19.10
CA ASN A 2 -1.63 -7.92 18.70
C ASN A 2 -1.51 -8.46 17.27
N MET A 3 -1.39 -7.56 16.30
CA MET A 3 -0.92 -7.98 14.98
C MET A 3 0.57 -8.33 15.13
N THR A 4 0.84 -9.62 15.19
CA THR A 4 2.20 -10.13 15.26
C THR A 4 2.94 -9.70 14.00
N VAL A 5 3.89 -8.81 14.16
CA VAL A 5 4.84 -8.47 13.10
C VAL A 5 5.61 -9.74 12.77
N ARG A 6 5.31 -10.37 11.65
CA ARG A 6 6.13 -11.46 11.14
C ARG A 6 7.43 -10.86 10.62
N THR A 7 8.45 -10.92 11.45
CA THR A 7 9.82 -10.70 11.01
C THR A 7 10.17 -11.82 10.04
N ILE A 8 10.16 -11.53 8.76
CA ILE A 8 10.71 -12.46 7.76
C ILE A 8 12.22 -12.41 7.94
N LYS A 9 12.79 -13.48 8.49
CA LYS A 9 14.23 -13.70 8.46
C LYS A 9 14.61 -13.92 7.00
N THR A 10 15.13 -12.89 6.36
CA THR A 10 15.78 -13.01 5.05
C THR A 10 17.12 -13.69 5.26
N ASP A 11 17.31 -14.83 4.62
CA ASP A 11 18.62 -15.45 4.51
C ASP A 11 19.63 -14.41 3.99
N ALA A 12 20.83 -14.43 4.59
CA ALA A 12 21.87 -13.44 4.34
C ALA A 12 22.40 -13.51 2.90
N GLN A 13 21.62 -13.04 1.95
CA GLN A 13 22.12 -12.68 0.64
C GLN A 13 22.76 -11.28 0.73
N THR A 14 23.96 -11.17 0.17
CA THR A 14 24.69 -9.90 0.10
C THR A 14 23.99 -8.97 -0.90
N TYR A 15 23.06 -8.17 -0.41
CA TYR A 15 22.40 -7.15 -1.23
C TYR A 15 23.27 -5.91 -1.38
N SER A 16 23.20 -5.26 -2.55
CA SER A 16 23.80 -3.93 -2.71
C SER A 16 23.13 -2.92 -1.77
N PRO A 17 23.80 -1.80 -1.41
CA PRO A 17 23.19 -0.79 -0.55
C PRO A 17 21.81 -0.32 -1.03
N ALA A 18 21.62 -0.18 -2.35
CA ALA A 18 20.32 0.18 -2.93
C ALA A 18 19.27 -0.92 -2.74
N GLN A 19 19.66 -2.18 -2.87
CA GLN A 19 18.77 -3.33 -2.63
C GLN A 19 18.43 -3.48 -1.14
N GLN A 20 19.38 -3.20 -0.25
CA GLN A 20 19.15 -3.18 1.20
C GLN A 20 18.16 -2.07 1.59
N GLU A 21 18.30 -0.88 0.99
CA GLU A 21 17.37 0.23 1.20
C GLU A 21 15.97 -0.10 0.68
N GLN A 22 15.85 -0.75 -0.47
CA GLN A 22 14.58 -1.24 -1.01
C GLN A 22 13.95 -2.30 -0.11
N ALA A 23 14.73 -3.28 0.35
CA ALA A 23 14.25 -4.31 1.27
C ALA A 23 13.78 -3.71 2.60
N GLN A 24 14.48 -2.71 3.12
CA GLN A 24 14.07 -2.00 4.33
C GLN A 24 12.75 -1.25 4.13
N LYS A 25 12.55 -0.58 2.99
CA LYS A 25 11.31 0.12 2.67
C LYS A 25 10.10 -0.83 2.58
N CYS A 26 10.30 -2.01 2.02
CA CYS A 26 9.26 -3.04 1.93
C CYS A 26 8.97 -3.72 3.28
N ASN A 27 9.95 -3.78 4.17
CA ASN A 27 9.86 -4.48 5.45
C ASN A 27 9.39 -3.60 6.62
N VAL A 28 9.29 -2.29 6.43
CA VAL A 28 8.76 -1.39 7.47
C VAL A 28 7.28 -1.67 7.67
N PRO A 29 6.84 -2.03 8.91
CA PRO A 29 5.43 -2.28 9.17
C PRO A 29 4.58 -1.04 8.95
N ILE A 30 3.36 -1.23 8.42
CA ILE A 30 2.38 -0.16 8.27
C ILE A 30 1.79 0.15 9.64
N TYR A 31 1.93 1.40 10.09
CA TYR A 31 1.29 1.89 11.29
C TYR A 31 -0.10 2.45 10.94
N LEU A 32 -1.14 1.88 11.53
CA LEU A 32 -2.52 2.09 11.09
C LEU A 32 -3.25 3.25 11.80
N TYR A 33 -2.68 3.77 12.90
CA TYR A 33 -3.29 4.84 13.67
C TYR A 33 -2.64 6.20 13.41
N PRO A 34 -3.32 7.32 13.74
CA PRO A 34 -2.72 8.65 13.67
C PRO A 34 -1.53 8.86 14.62
N GLY A 35 -0.71 9.85 14.32
CA GLY A 35 0.50 10.14 15.11
C GLY A 35 0.24 10.51 16.57
N ALA A 36 -0.86 11.17 16.86
CA ALA A 36 -1.26 11.50 18.25
C ALA A 36 -1.55 10.24 19.07
N TYR A 37 -2.17 9.23 18.48
CA TYR A 37 -2.36 7.93 19.11
C TYR A 37 -1.01 7.25 19.39
N ALA A 38 -0.11 7.23 18.40
CA ALA A 38 1.22 6.66 18.56
C ALA A 38 2.02 7.32 19.70
N GLN A 39 1.93 8.63 19.81
CA GLN A 39 2.62 9.37 20.85
C GLN A 39 2.11 9.01 22.25
N ARG A 40 0.80 8.90 22.43
CA ARG A 40 0.19 8.51 23.72
C ARG A 40 0.50 7.07 24.13
N HIS A 41 0.70 6.19 23.14
CA HIS A 41 0.97 4.77 23.37
C HIS A 41 2.45 4.39 23.31
N GLY A 42 3.36 5.36 23.21
CA GLY A 42 4.80 5.10 23.14
C GLY A 42 5.28 4.44 21.84
N GLU A 43 4.52 4.59 20.75
CA GLU A 43 4.76 3.96 19.46
C GLU A 43 5.15 4.98 18.38
N ILE A 44 5.67 6.14 18.79
CA ILE A 44 5.97 7.23 17.86
C ILE A 44 7.06 6.90 16.84
N GLU A 45 8.03 6.06 17.20
CA GLU A 45 9.10 5.68 16.29
C GLU A 45 8.58 4.75 15.18
N GLU A 46 7.70 3.82 15.50
CA GLU A 46 7.01 2.95 14.56
C GLU A 46 6.14 3.76 13.59
N TYR A 47 5.44 4.76 14.12
CA TYR A 47 4.65 5.70 13.30
C TYR A 47 5.53 6.49 12.33
N ARG A 48 6.65 7.05 12.80
CA ARG A 48 7.58 7.83 11.98
C ARG A 48 8.20 7.00 10.87
N ALA A 49 8.63 5.78 11.16
CA ALA A 49 9.19 4.85 10.18
C ALA A 49 8.16 4.51 9.09
N SER A 50 6.94 4.18 9.49
CA SER A 50 5.83 3.91 8.57
C SER A 50 5.50 5.12 7.71
N ARG A 51 5.41 6.32 8.31
CA ARG A 51 5.13 7.56 7.61
C ARG A 51 6.18 7.87 6.54
N GLN A 52 7.44 7.71 6.84
CA GLN A 52 8.54 7.91 5.86
C GLN A 52 8.41 6.93 4.69
N ALA A 53 8.14 5.66 4.96
CA ALA A 53 7.91 4.66 3.93
C ALA A 53 6.66 4.95 3.08
N ASN A 54 5.59 5.43 3.70
CA ASN A 54 4.35 5.84 3.01
C ASN A 54 4.59 7.05 2.09
N ILE A 55 5.35 8.04 2.54
CA ILE A 55 5.72 9.21 1.73
C ILE A 55 6.57 8.77 0.53
N ALA A 56 7.55 7.90 0.73
CA ALA A 56 8.36 7.37 -0.36
C ALA A 56 7.52 6.57 -1.37
N CYS A 57 6.59 5.76 -0.90
CA CYS A 57 5.64 5.03 -1.74
C CYS A 57 4.74 5.98 -2.54
N ARG A 58 4.20 7.01 -1.91
CA ARG A 58 3.43 8.06 -2.60
C ARG A 58 4.23 8.72 -3.71
N ASP A 59 5.46 9.11 -3.45
CA ASP A 59 6.33 9.74 -4.44
C ASP A 59 6.63 8.81 -5.60
N ALA A 60 6.80 7.51 -5.33
CA ALA A 60 6.96 6.48 -6.35
C ALA A 60 5.70 6.31 -7.21
N ILE A 61 4.52 6.37 -6.63
CA ILE A 61 3.25 6.34 -7.36
C ILE A 61 3.13 7.55 -8.28
N ASP A 62 3.38 8.75 -7.76
CA ASP A 62 3.33 9.99 -8.54
C ASP A 62 4.32 9.96 -9.71
N ALA A 63 5.54 9.50 -9.47
CA ALA A 63 6.56 9.35 -10.50
C ALA A 63 6.17 8.29 -11.55
N ALA A 64 5.66 7.15 -11.13
CA ALA A 64 5.25 6.08 -12.02
C ALA A 64 4.10 6.52 -12.95
N ILE A 65 3.12 7.24 -12.43
CA ILE A 65 2.02 7.80 -13.23
C ILE A 65 2.58 8.79 -14.25
N ARG A 66 3.44 9.71 -13.84
CA ARG A 66 4.05 10.70 -14.73
C ARG A 66 4.89 10.08 -15.84
N GLU A 67 5.66 9.04 -15.53
CA GLU A 67 6.58 8.41 -16.46
C GLU A 67 5.91 7.42 -17.43
N HIS A 68 4.84 6.77 -16.99
CA HIS A 68 4.23 5.64 -17.70
C HIS A 68 2.83 5.92 -18.23
N PHE A 69 2.31 7.13 -18.08
CA PHE A 69 1.06 7.55 -18.71
C PHE A 69 1.37 8.22 -20.05
N ARG A 70 1.02 7.53 -21.14
CA ARG A 70 1.24 7.99 -22.52
C ARG A 70 0.02 7.61 -23.38
N ASP A 71 -0.37 8.52 -24.27
CA ASP A 71 -1.45 8.30 -25.23
C ASP A 71 -2.76 7.82 -24.58
N ASN A 72 -3.11 8.43 -23.43
CA ASN A 72 -4.26 8.09 -22.62
C ASN A 72 -4.25 6.67 -22.04
N VAL A 73 -3.10 6.02 -21.99
CA VAL A 73 -2.92 4.67 -21.43
C VAL A 73 -1.87 4.70 -20.31
N LEU A 74 -2.23 4.09 -19.17
CA LEU A 74 -1.30 3.81 -18.09
C LEU A 74 -0.69 2.42 -18.29
N SER A 75 0.62 2.37 -18.45
CA SER A 75 1.35 1.10 -18.63
C SER A 75 1.30 0.26 -17.34
N LYS A 76 1.15 -1.05 -17.49
CA LYS A 76 1.27 -2.01 -16.37
C LYS A 76 2.61 -1.92 -15.65
N LYS A 77 3.66 -1.49 -16.34
CA LYS A 77 5.00 -1.27 -15.74
C LYS A 77 4.97 -0.26 -14.59
N ALA A 78 4.10 0.75 -14.66
CA ALA A 78 3.93 1.72 -13.58
C ALA A 78 3.54 1.03 -12.27
N VAL A 79 2.52 0.20 -12.32
CA VAL A 79 2.03 -0.55 -11.16
C VAL A 79 3.04 -1.58 -10.70
N GLN A 80 3.61 -2.37 -11.60
CA GLN A 80 4.60 -3.40 -11.27
C GLN A 80 5.85 -2.82 -10.61
N SER A 81 6.31 -1.66 -11.06
CA SER A 81 7.46 -0.95 -10.48
C SER A 81 7.21 -0.56 -9.01
N VAL A 82 6.06 0.00 -8.70
CA VAL A 82 5.72 0.43 -7.33
C VAL A 82 5.48 -0.78 -6.42
N ILE A 83 4.75 -1.79 -6.89
CA ILE A 83 4.49 -3.01 -6.11
C ILE A 83 5.79 -3.76 -5.84
N GLY A 84 6.71 -3.82 -6.81
CA GLY A 84 8.02 -4.45 -6.65
C GLY A 84 8.88 -3.78 -5.57
N GLN A 85 8.75 -2.47 -5.39
CA GLN A 85 9.50 -1.70 -4.39
C GLN A 85 8.85 -1.68 -3.00
N TYR A 86 7.54 -1.56 -2.93
CA TYR A 86 6.82 -1.28 -1.67
C TYR A 86 5.85 -2.38 -1.26
N GLY A 87 5.57 -3.34 -2.12
CA GLY A 87 4.58 -4.38 -1.89
C GLY A 87 3.14 -3.91 -2.07
N PHE A 88 2.22 -4.88 -2.18
CA PHE A 88 0.79 -4.59 -2.34
C PHE A 88 0.21 -3.86 -1.13
N ASP A 89 0.51 -4.30 0.08
CA ASP A 89 -0.15 -3.78 1.29
C ASP A 89 0.11 -2.29 1.49
N ARG A 90 1.36 -1.84 1.37
CA ARG A 90 1.69 -0.43 1.49
C ARG A 90 1.13 0.39 0.34
N THR A 91 1.27 -0.08 -0.89
CA THR A 91 0.74 0.62 -2.08
C THR A 91 -0.77 0.81 -1.96
N MET A 92 -1.50 -0.23 -1.57
CA MET A 92 -2.94 -0.17 -1.36
C MET A 92 -3.32 0.73 -0.17
N TYR A 93 -2.55 0.71 0.91
CA TYR A 93 -2.77 1.58 2.06
C TYR A 93 -2.67 3.07 1.68
N VAL A 94 -1.61 3.46 0.98
CA VAL A 94 -1.41 4.83 0.49
C VAL A 94 -2.54 5.26 -0.45
N LEU A 95 -2.95 4.38 -1.36
CA LEU A 95 -4.04 4.65 -2.29
C LEU A 95 -5.39 4.74 -1.61
N ALA A 96 -5.67 3.89 -0.62
CA ALA A 96 -6.90 3.94 0.15
C ALA A 96 -7.05 5.24 0.93
N VAL A 97 -6.00 5.69 1.61
CA VAL A 97 -5.97 6.99 2.30
C VAL A 97 -6.18 8.13 1.32
N THR A 98 -5.56 8.07 0.15
CA THR A 98 -5.73 9.06 -0.92
C THR A 98 -7.17 9.16 -1.39
N VAL A 99 -7.81 8.03 -1.65
CA VAL A 99 -9.22 7.97 -2.08
C VAL A 99 -10.16 8.54 -1.02
N LEU A 100 -9.93 8.20 0.25
CA LEU A 100 -10.73 8.73 1.36
C LEU A 100 -10.53 10.24 1.56
N ASP A 101 -9.34 10.76 1.31
CA ASP A 101 -9.06 12.20 1.34
C ASP A 101 -9.81 12.95 0.23
N LYS A 102 -10.02 12.31 -0.91
CA LYS A 102 -10.73 12.86 -2.07
C LYS A 102 -12.21 12.44 -2.10
N ASP A 103 -12.80 12.19 -0.96
CA ASP A 103 -14.22 11.83 -0.86
C ASP A 103 -15.08 12.98 -1.45
N GLY A 104 -16.00 12.61 -2.34
CA GLY A 104 -16.82 13.56 -3.09
C GLY A 104 -16.22 14.00 -4.44
N ASP A 105 -14.97 13.67 -4.76
CA ASP A 105 -14.40 13.94 -6.08
C ASP A 105 -14.98 12.95 -7.12
N GLY A 106 -15.75 13.48 -8.08
CA GLY A 106 -16.43 12.67 -9.10
C GLY A 106 -15.51 11.94 -10.08
N ARG A 107 -14.21 12.24 -10.09
CA ARG A 107 -13.22 11.57 -10.93
C ARG A 107 -12.73 10.24 -10.34
N ILE A 108 -13.04 9.97 -9.08
CA ILE A 108 -12.78 8.67 -8.43
C ILE A 108 -14.00 7.77 -8.64
N SER A 109 -13.79 6.55 -9.13
CA SER A 109 -14.86 5.59 -9.35
C SER A 109 -15.54 5.15 -8.05
N GLN A 110 -16.84 4.84 -8.13
CA GLN A 110 -17.59 4.34 -6.98
C GLN A 110 -17.02 3.01 -6.46
N SER A 111 -16.53 2.16 -7.35
CA SER A 111 -15.87 0.90 -6.99
C SER A 111 -14.65 1.14 -6.10
N ASN A 112 -13.79 2.09 -6.46
CA ASN A 112 -12.61 2.42 -5.67
C ASN A 112 -12.97 3.11 -4.34
N ARG A 113 -14.00 3.95 -4.32
CA ARG A 113 -14.52 4.55 -3.07
C ARG A 113 -15.01 3.48 -2.10
N ASN A 114 -15.81 2.55 -2.57
CA ASN A 114 -16.33 1.46 -1.76
C ASN A 114 -15.19 0.57 -1.22
N TRP A 115 -14.23 0.25 -2.07
CA TRP A 115 -13.05 -0.51 -1.68
C TRP A 115 -12.25 0.20 -0.59
N ALA A 116 -11.99 1.51 -0.73
CA ALA A 116 -11.21 2.28 0.24
C ALA A 116 -11.85 2.30 1.64
N LYS A 117 -13.18 2.37 1.70
CA LYS A 117 -13.94 2.34 2.97
C LYS A 117 -13.82 1.01 3.71
N MET A 118 -13.48 -0.06 3.02
CA MET A 118 -13.30 -1.40 3.60
C MET A 118 -11.85 -1.66 4.06
N GLN A 119 -10.92 -0.75 3.79
CA GLN A 119 -9.52 -0.93 4.18
C GLN A 119 -9.29 -0.57 5.66
N PRO A 120 -8.27 -1.17 6.31
CA PRO A 120 -7.98 -0.93 7.73
C PRO A 120 -7.28 0.42 7.93
N ILE A 121 -8.03 1.50 7.83
CA ILE A 121 -7.59 2.87 8.08
C ILE A 121 -8.31 3.35 9.33
N PHE A 122 -7.58 3.43 10.44
CA PHE A 122 -8.17 3.71 11.74
C PHE A 122 -8.05 5.20 12.10
N ALA A 123 -9.16 5.74 12.61
CA ALA A 123 -9.14 7.00 13.33
C ALA A 123 -8.60 6.79 14.75
N ASP A 124 -8.17 7.88 15.39
CA ASP A 124 -7.80 7.83 16.80
C ASP A 124 -9.05 7.55 17.65
N PRO A 125 -9.10 6.44 18.40
CA PRO A 125 -10.28 6.10 19.20
C PRO A 125 -10.51 7.07 20.37
N ASP A 126 -9.49 7.81 20.79
CA ASP A 126 -9.54 8.78 21.88
C ASP A 126 -9.84 10.20 21.39
N ASP A 127 -9.81 10.42 20.08
CA ASP A 127 -10.09 11.73 19.46
C ASP A 127 -11.33 11.65 18.56
N ARG A 128 -12.35 12.43 18.89
CA ARG A 128 -13.59 12.50 18.10
C ARG A 128 -13.45 13.31 16.81
N GLY A 129 -12.30 13.93 16.56
CA GLY A 129 -12.05 14.78 15.40
C GLY A 129 -11.91 14.04 14.07
N ASN A 130 -11.86 12.72 14.05
CA ASN A 130 -11.68 11.89 12.85
C ASN A 130 -10.46 12.28 12.00
N GLU A 131 -9.44 12.88 12.57
CA GLU A 131 -8.25 13.26 11.84
C GLU A 131 -7.51 12.01 11.34
N ARG A 132 -7.29 11.97 10.04
CA ARG A 132 -6.47 10.97 9.38
C ARG A 132 -5.15 11.59 8.96
N ASN A 133 -4.09 10.80 8.99
CA ASN A 133 -2.82 11.26 8.47
C ASN A 133 -2.86 11.37 6.94
N ARG A 134 -2.84 12.61 6.44
CA ARG A 134 -2.90 12.93 5.00
C ARG A 134 -1.54 13.28 4.39
N ALA A 135 -0.47 13.16 5.16
CA ALA A 135 0.87 13.59 4.72
C ALA A 135 1.40 12.83 3.50
N PHE A 136 0.85 11.64 3.21
CA PHE A 136 1.27 10.78 2.11
C PHE A 136 0.18 10.59 1.03
N VAL A 137 -0.71 11.55 0.87
CA VAL A 137 -1.73 11.53 -0.19
C VAL A 137 -1.08 11.71 -1.56
N VAL A 138 -1.43 10.84 -2.51
CA VAL A 138 -0.98 10.93 -3.91
C VAL A 138 -1.42 12.26 -4.53
N ARG A 139 -0.51 12.95 -5.20
CA ARG A 139 -0.71 14.29 -5.78
C ARG A 139 -1.11 14.27 -7.24
N ALA A 140 -0.98 13.14 -7.91
CA ALA A 140 -1.38 13.00 -9.31
C ALA A 140 -2.86 13.34 -9.50
N HIS A 141 -3.23 13.64 -10.75
CA HIS A 141 -4.63 13.90 -11.13
C HIS A 141 -5.54 12.77 -10.61
N PRO A 142 -6.68 13.08 -9.97
CA PRO A 142 -7.54 12.06 -9.36
C PRO A 142 -8.01 10.96 -10.31
N GLY A 143 -8.27 11.29 -11.57
CA GLY A 143 -8.63 10.29 -12.60
C GLY A 143 -7.49 9.32 -12.91
N LEU A 144 -6.23 9.79 -12.88
CA LEU A 144 -5.05 8.93 -13.07
C LEU A 144 -4.76 8.10 -11.84
N THR A 145 -4.97 8.65 -10.66
CA THR A 145 -4.90 7.92 -9.39
C THR A 145 -5.94 6.79 -9.34
N ASP A 146 -7.16 7.07 -9.79
CA ASP A 146 -8.23 6.08 -9.90
C ASP A 146 -7.86 4.93 -10.85
N LEU A 147 -7.28 5.27 -11.98
CA LEU A 147 -6.80 4.30 -12.98
C LEU A 147 -5.68 3.44 -12.41
N PHE A 148 -4.70 4.06 -11.74
CA PHE A 148 -3.60 3.37 -11.08
C PHE A 148 -4.10 2.38 -10.01
N LEU A 149 -5.01 2.80 -9.17
CA LEU A 149 -5.61 1.94 -8.14
C LEU A 149 -6.37 0.77 -8.75
N ARG A 150 -7.12 1.00 -9.82
CA ARG A 150 -7.83 -0.06 -10.54
C ARG A 150 -6.86 -1.13 -11.03
N GLU A 151 -5.73 -0.73 -11.60
CA GLU A 151 -4.70 -1.65 -12.06
C GLU A 151 -3.99 -2.38 -10.89
N VAL A 152 -3.74 -1.71 -9.77
CA VAL A 152 -3.20 -2.35 -8.55
C VAL A 152 -4.13 -3.44 -8.05
N ARG A 153 -5.42 -3.16 -7.97
CA ARG A 153 -6.44 -4.13 -7.55
C ARG A 153 -6.53 -5.32 -8.50
N HIS A 154 -6.41 -5.04 -9.80
CA HIS A 154 -6.39 -6.07 -10.83
C HIS A 154 -5.16 -6.98 -10.70
N GLU A 155 -3.98 -6.42 -10.55
CA GLU A 155 -2.72 -7.17 -10.32
C GLU A 155 -2.79 -8.00 -9.01
N LYS A 156 -3.39 -7.47 -7.96
CA LYS A 156 -3.58 -8.22 -6.70
C LYS A 156 -4.48 -9.44 -6.91
N ALA A 157 -5.59 -9.29 -7.60
CA ALA A 157 -6.50 -10.39 -7.92
C ALA A 157 -5.82 -11.46 -8.78
N ALA A 158 -5.07 -11.06 -9.81
CA ALA A 158 -4.30 -11.98 -10.64
C ALA A 158 -3.22 -12.73 -9.87
N SER A 159 -2.55 -12.07 -8.92
CA SER A 159 -1.57 -12.69 -8.02
C SER A 159 -2.19 -13.76 -7.12
N LEU A 160 -3.39 -13.53 -6.61
CA LEU A 160 -4.12 -14.50 -5.79
C LEU A 160 -4.56 -15.72 -6.61
N GLU A 161 -5.04 -15.53 -7.83
CA GLU A 161 -5.43 -16.61 -8.73
C GLU A 161 -4.26 -17.52 -9.09
N LYS A 162 -3.06 -16.99 -9.29
CA LYS A 162 -1.85 -17.77 -9.55
C LYS A 162 -1.42 -18.65 -8.38
N LYS A 163 -1.74 -18.26 -7.15
CA LYS A 163 -1.41 -19.03 -5.93
C LYS A 163 -2.40 -20.18 -5.66
N MET A 164 -3.65 -20.08 -6.08
CA MET A 164 -4.68 -21.07 -5.82
C MET A 164 -4.43 -22.45 -6.47
N PRO A 165 -3.94 -22.58 -7.72
CA PRO A 165 -3.64 -23.88 -8.31
C PRO A 165 -2.52 -24.63 -7.59
N GLN A 166 -1.53 -23.94 -7.04
CA GLN A 166 -0.43 -24.53 -6.31
C GLN A 166 -0.89 -25.12 -4.96
N MET A 167 -1.79 -24.43 -4.26
CA MET A 167 -2.38 -24.91 -3.01
C MET A 167 -3.25 -26.15 -3.22
N LYS A 168 -3.99 -26.25 -4.34
CA LYS A 168 -4.78 -27.44 -4.70
C LYS A 168 -3.90 -28.64 -5.02
N LYS A 169 -2.76 -28.45 -5.67
CA LYS A 169 -1.78 -29.51 -5.94
C LYS A 169 -1.18 -30.07 -4.65
N GLN A 170 -0.73 -29.21 -3.74
CA GLN A 170 -0.17 -29.64 -2.47
C GLN A 170 -1.17 -30.42 -1.61
N LYS A 171 -2.43 -30.00 -1.59
CA LYS A 171 -3.47 -30.67 -0.83
C LYS A 171 -3.77 -32.09 -1.40
N SER A 172 -3.77 -32.25 -2.71
CA SER A 172 -3.99 -33.55 -3.35
C SER A 172 -2.82 -34.52 -3.17
N GLU A 173 -1.60 -34.01 -3.03
CA GLU A 173 -0.40 -34.84 -2.74
C GLU A 173 -0.31 -35.26 -1.27
N MET A 174 -0.87 -34.48 -0.34
CA MET A 174 -0.92 -34.84 1.09
C MET A 174 -2.04 -35.83 1.43
N GLU A 175 -3.06 -35.99 0.59
CA GLU A 175 -4.18 -36.93 0.76
C GLU A 175 -3.94 -38.32 0.09
N ARG A 176 -2.78 -38.55 -0.50
CA ARG A 176 -2.33 -39.82 -1.04
C ARG A 176 -1.31 -40.50 -0.12
#